data_5d6afc7d44f25593fe8b8e666ab5a622
#
_entry.id   5d6afc7d44f25593fe8b8e666ab5a622
#
_cell.length_a   1.000
_cell.length_b   1.000
_cell.length_c   1.000
_cell.angle_alpha   90.00
_cell.angle_beta   90.00
_cell.angle_gamma   90.00
#
_symmetry.space_group_name_H-M   'P 1'
#
loop_
_entity.id
_entity.type
_entity.pdbx_description
1 polymer ?
#
loop_
_entity_poly.entity_id
_entity_poly.type
_entity_poly.pdbx_seq_one_letter_code
_entity_poly.pdbx_strand_id
1 'polypeptide(L)'
;MSNQFIFPKPKNWDTFEDIICDVFSRKLNNRNFQRFGRSGQNQFGVDIVGVSEGLVVGVQCKHFPNGKITKTNITDEVKKADSFRPKLDEFYFVTSAERDTEITSYVYELSQKRKTRGKFPIVIKFWDDIYDWLVDYPDILYKYFTKYFPLSELEVVEGRFLEKNKSTVVWPTKKEILDTQINKTMKGIATVDPYSITLGVTTFDDLSFDGFVDLSVPLKKFLDNKNYEVGFDQASKTLSEVKNIIYSSQYSKDLFVHLQSRLPYAVLLGWKFRKVTGYSLKIFSSEQLWVTDGLPLVFTHLEDIPPKILNLNSDELVFVLNISRNIEQQVEKYVAGWDAIPRAIISKRYLTSTYISPALAMSMAIEISQKIKSFKDNWGVKRIHLFMAVPVGLAALIGYNLNSICPISIYFMDHSSLEFQIGGTLTNNM
;
A
#
# COMPACT_ATOMS: atom_id res chain seq x y z
N MET A 1 -17.36 24.08 -16.54
CA MET A 1 -17.14 22.75 -17.13
C MET A 1 -15.92 22.18 -16.43
N SER A 2 -16.09 21.17 -15.58
CA SER A 2 -14.97 20.50 -14.93
C SER A 2 -14.19 19.72 -16.00
N ASN A 3 -12.97 20.12 -16.28
CA ASN A 3 -12.04 19.30 -17.07
C ASN A 3 -11.76 18.03 -16.26
N GLN A 4 -12.59 17.01 -16.43
CA GLN A 4 -12.32 15.68 -15.93
C GLN A 4 -11.12 15.13 -16.70
N PHE A 5 -10.00 14.94 -16.05
CA PHE A 5 -8.85 14.28 -16.66
C PHE A 5 -9.20 12.79 -16.81
N ILE A 6 -9.25 12.35 -18.06
CA ILE A 6 -9.48 10.93 -18.38
C ILE A 6 -8.13 10.29 -18.60
N PHE A 7 -7.82 9.20 -17.88
CA PHE A 7 -6.61 8.43 -18.13
C PHE A 7 -6.60 7.98 -19.59
N PRO A 8 -5.45 8.11 -20.27
CA PRO A 8 -5.35 7.63 -21.62
C PRO A 8 -5.57 6.10 -21.63
N LYS A 9 -6.24 5.64 -22.66
CA LYS A 9 -6.40 4.21 -22.90
C LYS A 9 -5.04 3.53 -22.97
N PRO A 10 -4.87 2.29 -22.45
CA PRO A 10 -3.63 1.55 -22.57
C PRO A 10 -3.15 1.50 -24.03
N LYS A 11 -1.83 1.52 -24.26
CA LYS A 11 -1.29 1.52 -25.62
C LYS A 11 -1.38 0.15 -26.30
N ASN A 12 -1.40 -0.91 -25.53
CA ASN A 12 -1.40 -2.27 -26.07
C ASN A 12 -2.50 -3.13 -25.44
N TRP A 13 -2.80 -4.21 -26.13
CA TRP A 13 -3.82 -5.18 -25.78
C TRP A 13 -3.54 -5.87 -24.44
N ASP A 14 -2.32 -6.36 -24.24
CA ASP A 14 -1.94 -7.11 -23.04
C ASP A 14 -2.14 -6.29 -21.78
N THR A 15 -1.69 -5.03 -21.78
CA THR A 15 -1.90 -4.11 -20.65
C THR A 15 -3.39 -3.86 -20.39
N PHE A 16 -4.22 -3.78 -21.44
CA PHE A 16 -5.66 -3.63 -21.27
C PHE A 16 -6.28 -4.84 -20.57
N GLU A 17 -5.94 -6.06 -21.00
CA GLU A 17 -6.41 -7.29 -20.36
C GLU A 17 -5.94 -7.40 -18.91
N ASP A 18 -4.68 -7.06 -18.62
CA ASP A 18 -4.14 -7.09 -17.26
C ASP A 18 -4.88 -6.12 -16.33
N ILE A 19 -5.15 -4.89 -16.81
CA ILE A 19 -5.96 -3.92 -16.06
C ILE A 19 -7.36 -4.48 -15.76
N ILE A 20 -8.01 -5.03 -16.76
CA ILE A 20 -9.37 -5.59 -16.59
C ILE A 20 -9.35 -6.76 -15.61
N CYS A 21 -8.35 -7.64 -15.69
CA CYS A 21 -8.19 -8.76 -14.76
C CYS A 21 -8.07 -8.29 -13.31
N ASP A 22 -7.21 -7.32 -13.05
CA ASP A 22 -7.02 -6.76 -11.71
C ASP A 22 -8.29 -6.05 -11.20
N VAL A 23 -8.94 -5.26 -12.06
CA VAL A 23 -10.17 -4.54 -11.72
C VAL A 23 -11.30 -5.51 -11.37
N PHE A 24 -11.51 -6.56 -12.17
CA PHE A 24 -12.53 -7.57 -11.88
C PHE A 24 -12.23 -8.34 -10.60
N SER A 25 -10.97 -8.68 -10.35
CA SER A 25 -10.53 -9.32 -9.10
C SER A 25 -10.90 -8.49 -7.87
N ARG A 26 -10.80 -7.17 -7.97
CA ARG A 26 -11.16 -6.25 -6.87
C ARG A 26 -12.65 -6.00 -6.78
N LYS A 27 -13.31 -5.72 -7.90
CA LYS A 27 -14.73 -5.36 -7.94
C LYS A 27 -15.64 -6.50 -7.49
N LEU A 28 -15.28 -7.73 -7.83
CA LEU A 28 -16.03 -8.93 -7.43
C LEU A 28 -15.44 -9.60 -6.17
N ASN A 29 -14.54 -8.90 -5.47
CA ASN A 29 -13.91 -9.32 -4.21
C ASN A 29 -13.37 -10.76 -4.24
N ASN A 30 -12.80 -11.17 -5.37
CA ASN A 30 -12.30 -12.53 -5.57
C ASN A 30 -10.99 -12.53 -6.35
N ARG A 31 -9.91 -13.02 -5.72
CA ARG A 31 -8.57 -13.14 -6.31
C ARG A 31 -8.42 -14.27 -7.33
N ASN A 32 -9.47 -15.05 -7.59
CA ASN A 32 -9.42 -16.16 -8.52
C ASN A 32 -9.73 -15.74 -9.98
N PHE A 33 -9.84 -14.44 -10.27
CA PHE A 33 -9.88 -13.96 -11.63
C PHE A 33 -8.49 -14.06 -12.25
N GLN A 34 -8.40 -14.69 -13.42
CA GLN A 34 -7.15 -14.89 -14.13
C GLN A 34 -7.35 -14.83 -15.64
N ARG A 35 -6.31 -14.46 -16.36
CA ARG A 35 -6.30 -14.54 -17.82
C ARG A 35 -6.47 -16.00 -18.26
N PHE A 36 -7.30 -16.22 -19.28
CA PHE A 36 -7.61 -17.54 -19.82
C PHE A 36 -6.80 -17.82 -21.09
N GLY A 37 -5.81 -18.68 -20.97
CA GLY A 37 -4.95 -19.08 -22.07
C GLY A 37 -3.81 -18.12 -22.38
N ARG A 38 -3.06 -18.41 -23.42
CA ARG A 38 -1.95 -17.62 -23.96
C ARG A 38 -2.27 -17.15 -25.36
N SER A 39 -1.57 -16.15 -25.85
CA SER A 39 -1.64 -15.72 -27.25
C SER A 39 -1.51 -16.92 -28.21
N GLY A 40 -2.44 -17.05 -29.15
CA GLY A 40 -2.50 -18.14 -30.10
C GLY A 40 -3.26 -19.40 -29.65
N GLN A 41 -3.72 -19.49 -28.42
CA GLN A 41 -4.61 -20.56 -27.96
C GLN A 41 -6.08 -20.19 -28.19
N ASN A 42 -6.93 -21.21 -28.40
CA ASN A 42 -8.36 -20.98 -28.54
C ASN A 42 -8.98 -20.63 -27.18
N GLN A 43 -9.40 -19.39 -27.02
CA GLN A 43 -9.97 -18.85 -25.79
C GLN A 43 -11.51 -18.86 -25.76
N PHE A 44 -12.14 -19.33 -26.83
CA PHE A 44 -13.60 -19.42 -26.95
C PHE A 44 -14.31 -18.07 -26.62
N GLY A 45 -13.72 -16.94 -26.97
CA GLY A 45 -14.28 -15.62 -26.70
C GLY A 45 -14.28 -15.21 -25.22
N VAL A 46 -13.37 -15.77 -24.40
CA VAL A 46 -13.21 -15.45 -22.98
C VAL A 46 -11.72 -15.21 -22.71
N ASP A 47 -11.34 -13.98 -22.40
CA ASP A 47 -9.95 -13.61 -22.12
C ASP A 47 -9.62 -13.74 -20.64
N ILE A 48 -10.62 -13.52 -19.78
CA ILE A 48 -10.48 -13.60 -18.32
C ILE A 48 -11.64 -14.41 -17.76
N VAL A 49 -11.34 -15.27 -16.79
CA VAL A 49 -12.35 -16.09 -16.10
C VAL A 49 -12.10 -16.07 -14.59
N GLY A 50 -13.18 -16.08 -13.83
CA GLY A 50 -13.16 -16.20 -12.37
C GLY A 50 -14.48 -16.71 -11.84
N VAL A 51 -14.51 -16.95 -10.52
CA VAL A 51 -15.73 -17.36 -9.81
C VAL A 51 -16.05 -16.31 -8.75
N SER A 52 -17.25 -15.77 -8.76
CA SER A 52 -17.72 -14.82 -7.76
C SER A 52 -19.06 -15.29 -7.19
N GLU A 53 -19.15 -15.41 -5.88
CA GLU A 53 -20.38 -15.90 -5.20
C GLU A 53 -20.90 -17.24 -5.73
N GLY A 54 -20.00 -18.11 -6.19
CA GLY A 54 -20.33 -19.40 -6.77
C GLY A 54 -20.71 -19.36 -8.26
N LEU A 55 -20.76 -18.18 -8.89
CA LEU A 55 -21.06 -17.98 -10.31
C LEU A 55 -19.77 -17.95 -11.13
N VAL A 56 -19.75 -18.66 -12.25
CA VAL A 56 -18.64 -18.61 -13.23
C VAL A 56 -18.81 -17.37 -14.11
N VAL A 57 -17.89 -16.44 -13.99
CA VAL A 57 -17.91 -15.17 -14.71
C VAL A 57 -16.83 -15.18 -15.78
N GLY A 58 -17.23 -14.96 -17.03
CA GLY A 58 -16.32 -14.78 -18.17
C GLY A 58 -16.26 -13.32 -18.60
N VAL A 59 -15.07 -12.88 -18.99
CA VAL A 59 -14.85 -11.52 -19.51
C VAL A 59 -14.14 -11.60 -20.86
N GLN A 60 -14.70 -10.93 -21.86
CA GLN A 60 -14.05 -10.69 -23.15
C GLN A 60 -13.57 -9.24 -23.22
N CYS A 61 -12.31 -9.07 -23.50
CA CYS A 61 -11.68 -7.76 -23.67
C CYS A 61 -11.58 -7.39 -25.16
N LYS A 62 -11.94 -6.16 -25.50
CA LYS A 62 -11.75 -5.62 -26.86
C LYS A 62 -11.15 -4.24 -26.81
N HIS A 63 -9.90 -4.16 -27.18
CA HIS A 63 -9.15 -2.91 -27.17
C HIS A 63 -9.28 -2.16 -28.51
N PHE A 64 -9.95 -1.01 -28.47
CA PHE A 64 -10.13 -0.09 -29.59
C PHE A 64 -9.62 1.31 -29.20
N PRO A 65 -8.32 1.61 -29.34
CA PRO A 65 -7.79 2.90 -28.92
C PRO A 65 -8.40 4.07 -29.68
N ASN A 66 -8.70 3.89 -30.97
CA ASN A 66 -9.26 4.92 -31.85
C ASN A 66 -10.46 4.41 -32.67
N GLY A 67 -11.01 3.27 -32.31
CA GLY A 67 -12.06 2.61 -33.09
C GLY A 67 -13.42 2.57 -32.40
N LYS A 68 -14.44 2.16 -33.14
CA LYS A 68 -15.78 1.90 -32.63
C LYS A 68 -16.05 0.41 -32.58
N ILE A 69 -16.77 0.00 -31.56
CA ILE A 69 -17.29 -1.36 -31.46
C ILE A 69 -18.54 -1.51 -32.33
N THR A 70 -18.74 -2.68 -32.92
CA THR A 70 -19.91 -3.01 -33.74
C THR A 70 -20.74 -4.11 -33.11
N LYS A 71 -22.04 -4.16 -33.49
CA LYS A 71 -22.95 -5.27 -33.10
C LYS A 71 -22.40 -6.64 -33.50
N THR A 72 -21.73 -6.72 -34.64
CA THR A 72 -21.09 -7.95 -35.12
C THR A 72 -19.97 -8.40 -34.20
N ASN A 73 -19.10 -7.49 -33.78
CA ASN A 73 -18.03 -7.84 -32.83
C ASN A 73 -18.58 -8.50 -31.57
N ILE A 74 -19.66 -7.96 -31.02
CA ILE A 74 -20.29 -8.50 -29.81
C ILE A 74 -20.91 -9.85 -30.07
N THR A 75 -21.69 -9.96 -31.15
CA THR A 75 -22.42 -11.18 -31.49
C THR A 75 -21.48 -12.36 -31.71
N ASP A 76 -20.38 -12.15 -32.40
CA ASP A 76 -19.41 -13.20 -32.72
C ASP A 76 -18.67 -13.69 -31.47
N GLU A 77 -18.24 -12.82 -30.58
CA GLU A 77 -17.59 -13.23 -29.33
C GLU A 77 -18.58 -13.93 -28.40
N VAL A 78 -19.82 -13.46 -28.31
CA VAL A 78 -20.87 -14.12 -27.51
C VAL A 78 -21.19 -15.53 -28.04
N LYS A 79 -21.19 -15.73 -29.34
CA LYS A 79 -21.36 -17.08 -29.95
C LYS A 79 -20.19 -18.00 -29.57
N LYS A 80 -18.95 -17.49 -29.60
CA LYS A 80 -17.78 -18.27 -29.18
C LYS A 80 -17.88 -18.64 -27.69
N ALA A 81 -18.30 -17.69 -26.84
CA ALA A 81 -18.47 -17.88 -25.39
C ALA A 81 -19.54 -18.94 -25.04
N ASP A 82 -20.52 -19.19 -25.91
CA ASP A 82 -21.47 -20.32 -25.76
C ASP A 82 -20.78 -21.69 -25.71
N SER A 83 -19.60 -21.82 -26.30
CA SER A 83 -18.78 -23.03 -26.31
C SER A 83 -17.77 -23.13 -25.19
N PHE A 84 -17.65 -22.10 -24.37
CA PHE A 84 -16.73 -22.09 -23.23
C PHE A 84 -17.09 -23.15 -22.19
N ARG A 85 -16.07 -23.73 -21.56
CA ARG A 85 -16.23 -24.69 -20.45
C ARG A 85 -15.27 -24.38 -19.32
N PRO A 86 -15.72 -24.32 -18.04
CA PRO A 86 -17.09 -24.59 -17.58
C PRO A 86 -18.13 -23.62 -18.12
N LYS A 87 -19.44 -23.97 -18.08
CA LYS A 87 -20.52 -23.09 -18.52
C LYS A 87 -20.49 -21.77 -17.72
N LEU A 88 -20.59 -20.66 -18.44
CA LEU A 88 -20.67 -19.34 -17.83
C LEU A 88 -22.05 -19.08 -17.23
N ASP A 89 -22.08 -18.41 -16.10
CA ASP A 89 -23.29 -17.87 -15.47
C ASP A 89 -23.48 -16.39 -15.82
N GLU A 90 -22.37 -15.64 -15.97
CA GLU A 90 -22.35 -14.25 -16.42
C GLU A 90 -21.24 -14.01 -17.45
N PHE A 91 -21.49 -13.06 -18.36
CA PHE A 91 -20.52 -12.68 -19.37
C PHE A 91 -20.41 -11.17 -19.49
N TYR A 92 -19.21 -10.67 -19.33
CA TYR A 92 -18.87 -9.25 -19.48
C TYR A 92 -18.11 -9.04 -20.80
N PHE A 93 -18.63 -8.13 -21.60
CA PHE A 93 -17.92 -7.62 -22.76
C PHE A 93 -17.31 -6.26 -22.38
N VAL A 94 -16.00 -6.17 -22.29
CA VAL A 94 -15.29 -5.00 -21.84
C VAL A 94 -14.49 -4.38 -22.99
N THR A 95 -14.65 -3.09 -23.20
CA THR A 95 -14.00 -2.41 -24.31
C THR A 95 -13.39 -1.07 -23.94
N SER A 96 -12.26 -0.74 -24.56
CA SER A 96 -11.67 0.60 -24.48
C SER A 96 -12.32 1.63 -25.42
N ALA A 97 -13.36 1.24 -26.18
CA ALA A 97 -14.13 2.16 -26.99
C ALA A 97 -14.90 3.17 -26.13
N GLU A 98 -15.27 4.28 -26.72
CA GLU A 98 -16.18 5.25 -26.10
C GLU A 98 -17.59 4.69 -25.99
N ARG A 99 -18.35 5.16 -24.99
CA ARG A 99 -19.74 4.75 -24.78
C ARG A 99 -20.59 5.09 -25.99
N ASP A 100 -21.37 4.10 -26.41
CA ASP A 100 -22.29 4.21 -27.53
C ASP A 100 -23.70 3.74 -27.09
N THR A 101 -24.70 4.60 -27.30
CA THR A 101 -26.07 4.33 -26.86
C THR A 101 -26.74 3.22 -27.67
N GLU A 102 -26.45 3.14 -28.98
CA GLU A 102 -26.99 2.08 -29.85
C GLU A 102 -26.44 0.70 -29.47
N ILE A 103 -25.14 0.64 -29.19
CA ILE A 103 -24.48 -0.58 -28.72
C ILE A 103 -24.98 -0.98 -27.34
N THR A 104 -25.16 -0.03 -26.42
CA THR A 104 -25.69 -0.30 -25.09
C THR A 104 -27.09 -0.89 -25.18
N SER A 105 -27.98 -0.28 -25.95
CA SER A 105 -29.35 -0.76 -26.17
C SER A 105 -29.37 -2.16 -26.81
N TYR A 106 -28.55 -2.39 -27.82
CA TYR A 106 -28.40 -3.67 -28.45
C TYR A 106 -27.99 -4.79 -27.51
N VAL A 107 -26.97 -4.53 -26.64
CA VAL A 107 -26.51 -5.53 -25.68
C VAL A 107 -27.59 -5.84 -24.66
N TYR A 108 -28.30 -4.81 -24.17
CA TYR A 108 -29.41 -5.00 -23.26
C TYR A 108 -30.50 -5.93 -23.85
N GLU A 109 -30.95 -5.67 -25.09
CA GLU A 109 -31.95 -6.49 -25.77
C GLU A 109 -31.41 -7.92 -25.99
N LEU A 110 -30.17 -8.05 -26.44
CA LEU A 110 -29.52 -9.34 -26.64
C LEU A 110 -29.46 -10.15 -25.35
N SER A 111 -29.09 -9.49 -24.24
CA SER A 111 -29.01 -10.09 -22.91
C SER A 111 -30.38 -10.62 -22.47
N GLN A 112 -31.45 -9.84 -22.65
CA GLN A 112 -32.82 -10.27 -22.30
C GLN A 112 -33.26 -11.47 -23.13
N LYS A 113 -33.04 -11.44 -24.49
CA LYS A 113 -33.34 -12.58 -25.39
C LYS A 113 -32.55 -13.85 -25.02
N ARG A 114 -31.35 -13.69 -24.47
CA ARG A 114 -30.53 -14.82 -24.03
C ARG A 114 -31.04 -15.42 -22.72
N LYS A 115 -31.44 -14.56 -21.76
CA LYS A 115 -32.03 -14.99 -20.48
C LYS A 115 -33.26 -15.86 -20.69
N THR A 116 -34.16 -15.47 -21.59
CA THR A 116 -35.37 -16.27 -21.91
C THR A 116 -35.06 -17.66 -22.50
N ARG A 117 -33.84 -17.84 -23.03
CA ARG A 117 -33.37 -19.13 -23.58
C ARG A 117 -32.46 -19.92 -22.62
N GLY A 118 -32.39 -19.54 -21.33
CA GLY A 118 -31.55 -20.20 -20.35
C GLY A 118 -30.05 -20.06 -20.60
N LYS A 119 -29.65 -19.02 -21.33
CA LYS A 119 -28.22 -18.67 -21.56
C LYS A 119 -27.77 -17.57 -20.65
N PHE A 120 -26.45 -17.48 -20.44
CA PHE A 120 -25.86 -16.42 -19.61
C PHE A 120 -26.25 -15.01 -20.09
N PRO A 121 -26.52 -14.08 -19.19
CA PRO A 121 -26.71 -12.67 -19.48
C PRO A 121 -25.41 -12.02 -19.94
N ILE A 122 -25.52 -10.90 -20.68
CA ILE A 122 -24.40 -10.14 -21.17
C ILE A 122 -24.44 -8.74 -20.57
N VAL A 123 -23.30 -8.27 -20.11
CA VAL A 123 -23.09 -6.90 -19.64
C VAL A 123 -21.99 -6.27 -20.48
N ILE A 124 -22.17 -5.06 -20.97
CA ILE A 124 -21.09 -4.30 -21.63
C ILE A 124 -20.54 -3.25 -20.66
N LYS A 125 -19.21 -3.08 -20.68
CA LYS A 125 -18.49 -2.04 -19.99
C LYS A 125 -17.58 -1.31 -20.96
N PHE A 126 -17.70 0.02 -20.99
CA PHE A 126 -16.89 0.91 -21.80
C PHE A 126 -15.72 1.45 -20.99
N TRP A 127 -14.82 2.18 -21.65
CA TRP A 127 -13.66 2.76 -20.96
C TRP A 127 -14.04 3.67 -19.79
N ASP A 128 -15.13 4.42 -19.92
CA ASP A 128 -15.62 5.29 -18.85
C ASP A 128 -16.01 4.48 -17.59
N ASP A 129 -16.69 3.33 -17.78
CA ASP A 129 -17.03 2.44 -16.65
C ASP A 129 -15.78 1.88 -15.96
N ILE A 130 -14.76 1.55 -16.76
CA ILE A 130 -13.49 1.04 -16.25
C ILE A 130 -12.72 2.14 -15.55
N TYR A 131 -12.76 3.35 -16.09
CA TYR A 131 -12.18 4.52 -15.46
C TYR A 131 -12.78 4.75 -14.06
N ASP A 132 -14.10 4.76 -13.94
CA ASP A 132 -14.80 4.91 -12.66
C ASP A 132 -14.37 3.82 -11.65
N TRP A 133 -14.22 2.58 -12.13
CA TRP A 133 -13.73 1.50 -11.28
C TRP A 133 -12.26 1.67 -10.88
N LEU A 134 -11.41 2.13 -11.80
CA LEU A 134 -9.99 2.39 -11.52
C LEU A 134 -9.81 3.48 -10.45
N VAL A 135 -10.67 4.49 -10.46
CA VAL A 135 -10.67 5.55 -9.44
C VAL A 135 -10.94 4.98 -8.05
N ASP A 136 -11.80 3.96 -7.94
CA ASP A 136 -12.08 3.25 -6.68
C ASP A 136 -10.90 2.41 -6.18
N TYR A 137 -9.92 2.08 -7.07
CA TYR A 137 -8.77 1.21 -6.77
C TYR A 137 -7.43 1.88 -7.12
N PRO A 138 -6.96 2.80 -6.29
CA PRO A 138 -5.73 3.56 -6.54
C PRO A 138 -4.49 2.70 -6.77
N ASP A 139 -4.41 1.55 -6.12
CA ASP A 139 -3.30 0.60 -6.28
C ASP A 139 -3.22 0.03 -7.71
N ILE A 140 -4.36 -0.30 -8.32
CA ILE A 140 -4.42 -0.75 -9.73
C ILE A 140 -4.07 0.40 -10.65
N LEU A 141 -4.61 1.59 -10.35
CA LEU A 141 -4.32 2.80 -11.10
C LEU A 141 -2.81 3.10 -11.13
N TYR A 142 -2.16 3.05 -9.98
CA TYR A 142 -0.72 3.22 -9.85
C TYR A 142 0.06 2.18 -10.66
N LYS A 143 -0.31 0.91 -10.55
CA LYS A 143 0.38 -0.18 -11.24
C LYS A 143 0.51 0.05 -12.75
N TYR A 144 -0.53 0.57 -13.40
CA TYR A 144 -0.59 0.64 -14.86
C TYR A 144 -0.40 2.03 -15.44
N PHE A 145 -0.63 3.08 -14.66
CA PHE A 145 -0.67 4.46 -15.15
C PHE A 145 0.42 5.36 -14.56
N THR A 146 1.45 4.76 -13.96
CA THR A 146 2.58 5.49 -13.38
C THR A 146 3.18 6.55 -14.31
N LYS A 147 3.27 6.24 -15.61
CA LYS A 147 3.78 7.19 -16.63
C LYS A 147 2.91 8.42 -16.83
N TYR A 148 1.65 8.36 -16.40
CA TYR A 148 0.68 9.43 -16.57
C TYR A 148 0.42 10.17 -15.26
N PHE A 149 1.24 9.92 -14.27
CA PHE A 149 1.39 10.76 -13.10
C PHE A 149 2.67 11.62 -13.27
N PRO A 150 2.79 12.44 -14.32
CA PRO A 150 3.95 13.29 -14.44
C PRO A 150 3.88 14.28 -13.30
N LEU A 151 4.90 14.30 -12.52
CA LEU A 151 5.32 15.52 -11.89
C LEU A 151 5.89 16.38 -13.03
N SER A 152 5.02 17.03 -13.78
CA SER A 152 5.49 18.03 -14.71
C SER A 152 6.17 19.10 -13.88
N GLU A 153 7.49 19.20 -14.01
CA GLU A 153 8.30 20.32 -13.54
C GLU A 153 8.51 20.51 -12.04
N LEU A 154 8.07 19.57 -11.19
CA LEU A 154 8.60 19.52 -9.84
C LEU A 154 10.00 18.92 -9.92
N GLU A 155 11.02 19.72 -9.64
CA GLU A 155 12.32 19.18 -9.28
C GLU A 155 12.09 18.26 -8.09
N VAL A 156 12.08 16.95 -8.37
CA VAL A 156 12.17 15.96 -7.31
C VAL A 156 13.45 16.29 -6.56
N VAL A 157 13.31 16.63 -5.31
CA VAL A 157 14.45 16.98 -4.48
C VAL A 157 15.16 15.68 -4.10
N GLU A 158 15.70 15.01 -5.13
CA GLU A 158 16.57 13.86 -4.95
C GLU A 158 17.76 14.26 -4.10
N GLY A 159 17.86 13.67 -2.93
CA GLY A 159 19.08 13.69 -2.14
C GLY A 159 19.61 15.04 -1.67
N ARG A 160 19.04 16.18 -2.05
CA ARG A 160 19.51 17.51 -1.63
C ARG A 160 19.34 17.77 -0.14
N PHE A 161 18.46 17.04 0.52
CA PHE A 161 18.38 17.00 1.98
C PHE A 161 19.69 16.61 2.63
N LEU A 162 20.51 15.91 1.90
CA LEU A 162 21.55 15.09 2.49
C LEU A 162 22.96 15.49 2.09
N GLU A 163 23.14 16.29 1.04
CA GLU A 163 24.48 16.59 0.53
C GLU A 163 25.25 17.63 1.31
N LYS A 164 24.59 18.42 2.13
CA LYS A 164 25.26 19.40 2.98
C LYS A 164 24.63 19.40 4.36
N ASN A 165 25.44 19.44 5.41
CA ASN A 165 25.03 19.71 6.77
C ASN A 165 24.31 21.08 6.97
N LYS A 166 23.75 21.63 5.90
CA LYS A 166 22.87 22.79 5.86
C LYS A 166 21.68 22.41 5.01
N SER A 167 20.58 22.09 5.62
CA SER A 167 19.29 21.81 5.02
C SER A 167 18.75 23.03 4.29
N THR A 168 19.06 23.13 3.02
CA THR A 168 18.25 23.95 2.11
C THR A 168 17.41 23.00 1.29
N VAL A 169 16.27 22.63 1.83
CA VAL A 169 15.21 22.00 1.05
C VAL A 169 14.71 23.05 0.08
N VAL A 170 14.93 22.83 -1.21
CA VAL A 170 14.27 23.63 -2.23
C VAL A 170 12.84 23.13 -2.32
N TRP A 171 11.95 23.85 -1.68
CA TRP A 171 10.53 23.55 -1.69
C TRP A 171 9.92 24.00 -3.02
N PRO A 172 9.09 23.18 -3.67
CA PRO A 172 8.39 23.61 -4.88
C PRO A 172 7.50 24.83 -4.57
N THR A 173 7.37 25.70 -5.55
CA THR A 173 6.54 26.90 -5.41
C THR A 173 5.07 26.51 -5.17
N LYS A 174 4.31 27.41 -4.55
CA LYS A 174 2.87 27.19 -4.32
C LYS A 174 2.12 26.88 -5.61
N LYS A 175 2.57 27.43 -6.74
CA LYS A 175 1.98 27.16 -8.05
C LYS A 175 2.27 25.74 -8.52
N GLU A 176 3.51 25.27 -8.41
CA GLU A 176 3.92 23.93 -8.81
C GLU A 176 3.22 22.85 -7.99
N ILE A 177 3.04 23.10 -6.67
CA ILE A 177 2.27 22.21 -5.82
C ILE A 177 0.81 22.18 -6.21
N LEU A 178 0.22 23.34 -6.47
CA LEU A 178 -1.16 23.44 -6.91
C LEU A 178 -1.40 22.72 -8.24
N ASP A 179 -0.50 22.88 -9.20
CA ASP A 179 -0.58 22.21 -10.51
C ASP A 179 -0.44 20.68 -10.34
N THR A 180 0.47 20.23 -9.49
CA THR A 180 0.62 18.80 -9.16
C THR A 180 -0.62 18.24 -8.48
N GLN A 181 -1.23 19.00 -7.59
CA GLN A 181 -2.44 18.57 -6.87
C GLN A 181 -3.67 18.59 -7.75
N ILE A 182 -3.81 19.60 -8.61
CA ILE A 182 -4.84 19.60 -9.65
C ILE A 182 -4.71 18.32 -10.48
N ASN A 183 -3.50 17.99 -10.90
CA ASN A 183 -3.24 16.78 -11.66
C ASN A 183 -3.56 15.50 -10.86
N LYS A 184 -3.27 15.45 -9.57
CA LYS A 184 -3.64 14.32 -8.68
C LYS A 184 -5.15 14.21 -8.51
N THR A 185 -5.84 15.33 -8.28
CA THR A 185 -7.30 15.38 -8.14
C THR A 185 -7.98 14.96 -9.44
N MET A 186 -7.51 15.48 -10.57
CA MET A 186 -8.01 15.12 -11.89
C MET A 186 -7.77 13.64 -12.24
N LYS A 187 -6.80 12.99 -11.60
CA LYS A 187 -6.48 11.58 -11.76
C LYS A 187 -7.23 10.65 -10.80
N GLY A 188 -8.12 11.19 -9.97
CA GLY A 188 -8.92 10.40 -9.03
C GLY A 188 -8.11 9.71 -7.93
N ILE A 189 -6.81 10.06 -7.77
CA ILE A 189 -5.93 9.47 -6.77
C ILE A 189 -6.29 9.94 -5.38
N ALA A 190 -7.02 11.03 -5.32
CA ALA A 190 -7.49 11.57 -4.08
C ALA A 190 -8.82 12.30 -4.32
N THR A 191 -9.81 11.99 -3.51
CA THR A 191 -10.76 12.99 -3.06
C THR A 191 -9.94 13.95 -2.21
N VAL A 192 -9.22 14.86 -2.79
CA VAL A 192 -8.09 15.45 -2.13
C VAL A 192 -8.36 16.88 -1.84
N ASP A 193 -8.20 17.15 -0.59
CA ASP A 193 -7.73 18.44 -0.14
C ASP A 193 -6.57 18.88 -1.06
N PRO A 194 -6.71 20.00 -1.79
CA PRO A 194 -5.68 20.49 -2.73
C PRO A 194 -4.34 20.82 -2.06
N TYR A 195 -4.22 20.62 -0.77
CA TYR A 195 -3.01 20.86 0.02
C TYR A 195 -2.31 19.59 0.50
N SER A 196 -2.74 18.39 0.08
CA SER A 196 -2.07 17.16 0.48
C SER A 196 -0.73 16.95 -0.23
N ILE A 197 0.24 16.36 0.49
CA ILE A 197 1.59 16.11 -0.01
C ILE A 197 1.83 14.62 -0.13
N THR A 198 2.55 14.23 -1.18
CA THR A 198 3.05 12.87 -1.37
C THR A 198 4.54 12.81 -1.05
N LEU A 199 4.89 11.96 -0.09
CA LEU A 199 6.27 11.69 0.30
C LEU A 199 6.74 10.36 -0.29
N GLY A 200 7.98 10.31 -0.79
CA GLY A 200 8.68 9.07 -1.07
C GLY A 200 9.76 8.85 -0.01
N VAL A 201 9.69 7.74 0.72
CA VAL A 201 10.68 7.41 1.75
C VAL A 201 11.30 6.06 1.44
N THR A 202 12.60 6.02 1.14
CA THR A 202 13.31 4.78 0.82
C THR A 202 14.61 4.62 1.59
N THR A 203 14.95 3.37 1.89
CA THR A 203 16.28 2.97 2.38
C THR A 203 17.02 2.08 1.39
N PHE A 204 16.59 2.02 0.13
CA PHE A 204 17.17 1.20 -0.95
C PHE A 204 17.64 2.09 -2.10
N ASP A 205 18.73 1.68 -2.82
CA ASP A 205 19.32 2.46 -3.92
C ASP A 205 18.54 2.39 -5.22
N ASP A 206 17.95 1.22 -5.46
CA ASP A 206 17.37 0.88 -6.77
C ASP A 206 15.98 1.50 -6.96
N LEU A 207 15.51 2.28 -5.99
CA LEU A 207 14.17 2.82 -5.97
C LEU A 207 14.21 4.33 -6.08
N SER A 208 13.86 4.80 -7.26
CA SER A 208 13.55 6.20 -7.51
C SER A 208 12.03 6.39 -7.44
N PHE A 209 11.61 7.42 -6.74
CA PHE A 209 10.22 7.88 -6.74
C PHE A 209 9.99 8.98 -7.77
N ASP A 210 10.89 9.11 -8.74
CA ASP A 210 10.83 10.15 -9.76
C ASP A 210 9.49 10.13 -10.48
N GLY A 211 8.86 11.27 -10.50
CA GLY A 211 7.57 11.42 -11.11
C GLY A 211 6.34 10.98 -10.27
N PHE A 212 6.51 10.49 -9.03
CA PHE A 212 5.39 10.02 -8.19
C PHE A 212 5.16 10.82 -6.93
N VAL A 213 6.19 11.48 -6.43
CA VAL A 213 6.15 12.12 -5.13
C VAL A 213 6.46 13.60 -5.23
N ASP A 214 5.92 14.39 -4.33
CA ASP A 214 6.25 15.80 -4.22
C ASP A 214 7.60 15.99 -3.52
N LEU A 215 7.96 15.05 -2.65
CA LEU A 215 9.18 15.08 -1.89
C LEU A 215 9.75 13.67 -1.71
N SER A 216 10.97 13.46 -2.17
CA SER A 216 11.73 12.23 -1.96
C SER A 216 12.66 12.36 -0.77
N VAL A 217 12.67 11.35 0.11
CA VAL A 217 13.51 11.28 1.31
C VAL A 217 14.33 9.99 1.27
N PRO A 218 15.48 10.00 0.54
CA PRO A 218 16.36 8.84 0.46
C PRO A 218 17.18 8.72 1.76
N LEU A 219 16.90 7.69 2.54
CA LEU A 219 17.55 7.44 3.83
C LEU A 219 18.72 6.46 3.76
N LYS A 220 19.02 5.89 2.58
CA LYS A 220 20.02 4.84 2.44
C LYS A 220 21.40 5.24 2.92
N LYS A 221 21.88 6.44 2.59
CA LYS A 221 23.21 6.88 3.00
C LYS A 221 23.43 6.92 4.51
N PHE A 222 22.33 6.95 5.28
CA PHE A 222 22.40 6.81 6.74
C PHE A 222 22.66 5.36 7.19
N LEU A 223 22.53 4.39 6.27
CA LEU A 223 22.80 2.98 6.50
C LEU A 223 24.23 2.57 6.15
N ASP A 224 24.92 3.35 5.33
CA ASP A 224 26.22 2.96 4.76
C ASP A 224 27.37 2.99 5.77
N ASN A 225 27.22 3.73 6.88
CA ASN A 225 28.26 3.93 7.88
C ASN A 225 28.39 2.81 8.92
N LYS A 226 27.69 1.67 8.79
CA LYS A 226 27.63 0.57 9.77
C LYS A 226 27.27 0.99 11.21
N ASN A 227 27.06 2.28 11.46
CA ASN A 227 26.55 2.81 12.72
C ASN A 227 25.06 3.19 12.53
N TYR A 228 24.22 2.18 12.63
CA TYR A 228 22.77 2.32 12.38
C TYR A 228 22.07 3.30 13.31
N GLU A 229 22.54 3.44 14.57
CA GLU A 229 21.95 4.38 15.52
C GLU A 229 22.21 5.84 15.11
N VAL A 230 23.43 6.17 14.69
CA VAL A 230 23.74 7.50 14.15
C VAL A 230 22.93 7.78 12.88
N GLY A 231 22.81 6.80 12.01
CA GLY A 231 21.98 6.91 10.81
C GLY A 231 20.51 7.14 11.14
N PHE A 232 19.99 6.45 12.15
CA PHE A 232 18.62 6.63 12.61
C PHE A 232 18.36 8.04 13.17
N ASP A 233 19.30 8.59 13.94
CA ASP A 233 19.22 9.95 14.45
C ASP A 233 19.23 10.99 13.32
N GLN A 234 20.07 10.79 12.31
CA GLN A 234 20.10 11.64 11.12
C GLN A 234 18.79 11.58 10.34
N ALA A 235 18.24 10.38 10.11
CA ALA A 235 16.95 10.21 9.51
C ALA A 235 15.82 10.87 10.32
N SER A 236 15.90 10.76 11.65
CA SER A 236 14.98 11.42 12.58
C SER A 236 15.00 12.95 12.43
N LYS A 237 16.17 13.56 12.30
CA LYS A 237 16.33 15.00 12.05
C LYS A 237 15.74 15.39 10.70
N THR A 238 16.07 14.65 9.65
CA THR A 238 15.55 14.88 8.30
C THR A 238 14.02 14.84 8.25
N LEU A 239 13.40 13.81 8.83
CA LEU A 239 11.94 13.73 8.90
C LEU A 239 11.32 14.84 9.76
N SER A 240 12.02 15.34 10.77
CA SER A 240 11.58 16.52 11.55
C SER A 240 11.61 17.78 10.70
N GLU A 241 12.61 17.97 9.84
CA GLU A 241 12.68 19.09 8.91
C GLU A 241 11.55 19.05 7.90
N VAL A 242 11.29 17.87 7.30
CA VAL A 242 10.12 17.66 6.41
C VAL A 242 8.83 18.06 7.13
N LYS A 243 8.64 17.59 8.35
CA LYS A 243 7.46 17.92 9.16
C LYS A 243 7.32 19.42 9.42
N ASN A 244 8.43 20.11 9.74
CA ASN A 244 8.44 21.56 9.96
C ASN A 244 8.09 22.32 8.69
N ILE A 245 8.57 21.87 7.54
CA ILE A 245 8.25 22.49 6.24
C ILE A 245 6.75 22.33 5.95
N ILE A 246 6.21 21.12 6.10
CA ILE A 246 4.76 20.88 5.91
C ILE A 246 3.95 21.79 6.82
N TYR A 247 4.34 21.90 8.08
CA TYR A 247 3.65 22.74 9.06
C TYR A 247 3.72 24.22 8.72
N SER A 248 4.91 24.73 8.37
CA SER A 248 5.12 26.15 8.05
C SER A 248 4.46 26.59 6.73
N SER A 249 4.28 25.66 5.82
CA SER A 249 3.71 25.92 4.49
C SER A 249 2.18 25.81 4.47
N GLN A 250 1.53 25.55 5.60
CA GLN A 250 0.07 25.40 5.72
C GLN A 250 -0.52 24.28 4.83
N TYR A 251 0.28 23.26 4.54
CA TYR A 251 -0.23 22.09 3.84
C TYR A 251 -1.12 21.23 4.73
N SER A 252 -1.94 20.42 4.08
CA SER A 252 -2.76 19.41 4.77
C SER A 252 -1.87 18.48 5.58
N LYS A 253 -2.38 18.05 6.71
CA LYS A 253 -1.80 16.99 7.51
C LYS A 253 -2.16 15.58 7.01
N ASP A 254 -2.90 15.49 5.90
CA ASP A 254 -3.16 14.25 5.19
C ASP A 254 -2.02 13.97 4.22
N LEU A 255 -1.18 12.99 4.55
CA LEU A 255 0.01 12.66 3.77
C LEU A 255 -0.18 11.34 3.01
N PHE A 256 0.16 11.37 1.73
CA PHE A 256 0.43 10.16 0.97
C PHE A 256 1.90 9.81 1.10
N VAL A 257 2.21 8.55 1.43
CA VAL A 257 3.59 8.12 1.64
C VAL A 257 3.86 6.85 0.83
N HIS A 258 4.76 6.94 -0.13
CA HIS A 258 5.38 5.77 -0.74
C HIS A 258 6.53 5.33 0.15
N LEU A 259 6.37 4.19 0.79
CA LEU A 259 7.31 3.69 1.78
C LEU A 259 7.96 2.38 1.34
N GLN A 260 9.26 2.44 1.10
CA GLN A 260 10.09 1.26 0.89
C GLN A 260 11.32 1.34 1.77
N SER A 261 11.22 0.81 2.97
CA SER A 261 12.25 0.99 3.98
C SER A 261 12.46 -0.24 4.85
N ARG A 262 13.59 -0.28 5.56
CA ARG A 262 13.80 -1.20 6.67
C ARG A 262 12.86 -0.86 7.82
N LEU A 263 12.46 -1.86 8.61
CA LEU A 263 11.45 -1.73 9.67
C LEU A 263 11.71 -0.59 10.67
N PRO A 264 12.94 -0.36 11.17
CA PRO A 264 13.20 0.74 12.11
C PRO A 264 12.81 2.11 11.53
N TYR A 265 13.11 2.36 10.27
CA TYR A 265 12.79 3.62 9.59
C TYR A 265 11.31 3.77 9.28
N ALA A 266 10.60 2.66 9.04
CA ALA A 266 9.15 2.66 8.92
C ALA A 266 8.48 3.07 10.24
N VAL A 267 8.92 2.52 11.35
CA VAL A 267 8.45 2.92 12.70
C VAL A 267 8.77 4.38 12.97
N LEU A 268 9.98 4.85 12.62
CA LEU A 268 10.40 6.23 12.77
C LEU A 268 9.51 7.19 11.98
N LEU A 269 9.17 6.86 10.73
CA LEU A 269 8.25 7.63 9.91
C LEU A 269 6.89 7.79 10.63
N GLY A 270 6.29 6.67 11.03
CA GLY A 270 5.04 6.69 11.79
C GLY A 270 5.13 7.52 13.06
N TRP A 271 6.22 7.39 13.82
CA TRP A 271 6.47 8.16 15.03
C TRP A 271 6.57 9.67 14.79
N LYS A 272 7.22 10.11 13.71
CA LYS A 272 7.33 11.52 13.35
C LYS A 272 5.99 12.15 12.99
N PHE A 273 5.16 11.42 12.29
CA PHE A 273 3.83 11.86 11.86
C PHE A 273 2.70 11.22 12.66
N ARG A 274 2.94 10.95 13.96
CA ARG A 274 2.02 10.21 14.82
C ARG A 274 0.68 10.92 15.05
N LYS A 275 -0.32 10.15 15.39
CA LYS A 275 -1.72 10.57 15.58
C LYS A 275 -1.85 11.83 16.45
N VAL A 276 -1.15 11.90 17.57
CA VAL A 276 -1.22 13.04 18.49
C VAL A 276 -0.68 14.36 17.91
N THR A 277 0.02 14.31 16.79
CA THR A 277 0.46 15.53 16.07
C THR A 277 -0.53 15.95 14.98
N GLY A 278 -1.65 15.22 14.85
CA GLY A 278 -2.77 15.55 13.99
C GLY A 278 -2.57 15.20 12.53
N TYR A 279 -1.56 14.37 12.20
CA TYR A 279 -1.39 13.86 10.84
C TYR A 279 -2.27 12.63 10.59
N SER A 280 -2.67 12.45 9.32
CA SER A 280 -3.27 11.25 8.77
C SER A 280 -2.35 10.72 7.66
N LEU A 281 -2.12 9.41 7.63
CA LEU A 281 -1.20 8.80 6.68
C LEU A 281 -1.93 7.79 5.80
N LYS A 282 -1.68 7.88 4.50
CA LYS A 282 -2.03 6.88 3.49
C LYS A 282 -0.71 6.34 2.95
N ILE A 283 -0.29 5.18 3.45
CA ILE A 283 1.04 4.61 3.18
C ILE A 283 0.90 3.53 2.13
N PHE A 284 1.59 3.70 1.01
CA PHE A 284 1.72 2.68 -0.02
C PHE A 284 3.04 1.95 0.14
N SER A 285 2.98 0.65 0.40
CA SER A 285 4.15 -0.21 0.58
C SER A 285 3.84 -1.65 0.18
N SER A 286 4.75 -2.29 -0.57
CA SER A 286 4.60 -3.68 -1.03
C SER A 286 3.26 -3.93 -1.74
N GLU A 287 2.93 -3.05 -2.70
CA GLU A 287 1.69 -3.10 -3.50
C GLU A 287 0.40 -3.02 -2.68
N GLN A 288 0.48 -2.56 -1.44
CA GLN A 288 -0.66 -2.44 -0.54
C GLN A 288 -0.76 -1.04 0.03
N LEU A 289 -2.00 -0.54 0.15
CA LEU A 289 -2.32 0.71 0.83
C LEU A 289 -2.63 0.44 2.32
N TRP A 290 -1.99 1.19 3.21
CA TRP A 290 -2.18 1.17 4.66
C TRP A 290 -2.66 2.55 5.09
N VAL A 291 -3.74 2.61 5.86
CA VAL A 291 -4.38 3.89 6.22
C VAL A 291 -4.51 4.05 7.72
N THR A 292 -4.40 5.29 8.19
CA THR A 292 -4.48 5.63 9.61
C THR A 292 -5.87 6.09 10.05
N ASP A 293 -6.75 6.41 9.11
CA ASP A 293 -8.12 6.88 9.31
C ASP A 293 -9.19 5.76 9.19
N GLY A 294 -8.74 4.51 9.00
CA GLY A 294 -9.63 3.35 8.97
C GLY A 294 -10.31 3.09 10.32
N LEU A 295 -11.58 2.67 10.28
CA LEU A 295 -12.28 2.21 11.47
C LEU A 295 -11.61 0.90 11.98
N PRO A 296 -11.18 0.86 13.26
CA PRO A 296 -10.57 -0.34 13.79
C PRO A 296 -11.59 -1.47 13.92
N LEU A 297 -11.16 -2.70 13.66
CA LEU A 297 -11.95 -3.90 13.92
C LEU A 297 -11.95 -4.22 15.42
N VAL A 298 -12.97 -4.94 15.87
CA VAL A 298 -13.08 -5.33 17.30
C VAL A 298 -12.05 -6.42 17.67
N PHE A 299 -11.69 -7.29 16.73
CA PHE A 299 -10.77 -8.40 16.94
C PHE A 299 -9.60 -8.37 15.98
N THR A 300 -8.38 -8.53 16.52
CA THR A 300 -7.13 -8.51 15.73
C THR A 300 -6.59 -9.90 15.43
N HIS A 301 -7.07 -10.93 16.11
CA HIS A 301 -6.51 -12.29 16.08
C HIS A 301 -5.02 -12.37 16.48
N LEU A 302 -4.53 -11.34 17.19
CA LEU A 302 -3.20 -11.40 17.79
C LEU A 302 -3.23 -12.28 19.04
N GLU A 303 -2.42 -13.33 19.04
CA GLU A 303 -2.26 -14.22 20.18
C GLU A 303 -1.13 -13.73 21.08
N ASP A 304 -1.40 -13.64 22.38
CA ASP A 304 -0.37 -13.46 23.40
C ASP A 304 0.31 -14.80 23.68
N ILE A 305 1.61 -14.88 23.45
CA ILE A 305 2.41 -16.03 23.85
C ILE A 305 2.77 -15.89 25.34
N PRO A 306 2.71 -16.97 26.14
CA PRO A 306 3.10 -16.91 27.55
C PRO A 306 4.48 -16.27 27.74
N PRO A 307 4.61 -15.29 28.64
CA PRO A 307 5.87 -14.57 28.82
C PRO A 307 6.96 -15.47 29.38
N LYS A 308 8.15 -15.40 28.83
CA LYS A 308 9.34 -16.04 29.36
C LYS A 308 10.04 -15.11 30.34
N ILE A 309 9.82 -15.29 31.61
CA ILE A 309 10.44 -14.46 32.66
C ILE A 309 11.90 -14.89 32.83
N LEU A 310 12.81 -13.90 32.85
CA LEU A 310 14.25 -14.11 32.94
C LEU A 310 14.84 -13.48 34.21
N ASN A 311 14.58 -12.19 34.46
CA ASN A 311 15.11 -11.46 35.61
C ASN A 311 14.10 -10.43 36.12
N LEU A 312 13.39 -10.70 37.19
CA LEU A 312 12.36 -9.84 37.75
C LEU A 312 12.88 -8.45 38.21
N ASN A 313 14.17 -8.33 38.46
CA ASN A 313 14.79 -7.08 38.93
C ASN A 313 15.20 -6.15 37.79
N SER A 314 15.17 -6.64 36.56
CA SER A 314 15.49 -5.80 35.39
C SER A 314 14.32 -4.88 35.05
N ASP A 315 14.62 -3.66 34.63
CA ASP A 315 13.68 -2.67 34.10
C ASP A 315 13.67 -2.61 32.56
N GLU A 316 14.35 -3.56 31.90
CA GLU A 316 14.36 -3.73 30.46
C GLU A 316 13.55 -4.95 30.04
N LEU A 317 12.84 -4.85 28.90
CA LEU A 317 11.95 -5.88 28.41
C LEU A 317 12.16 -6.11 26.91
N VAL A 318 12.15 -7.39 26.50
CA VAL A 318 12.15 -7.78 25.09
C VAL A 318 10.71 -8.02 24.63
N PHE A 319 10.32 -7.35 23.56
CA PHE A 319 9.01 -7.53 22.92
C PHE A 319 9.17 -8.01 21.48
N VAL A 320 8.55 -9.15 21.16
CA VAL A 320 8.69 -9.82 19.86
C VAL A 320 7.35 -9.85 19.14
N LEU A 321 7.34 -9.39 17.89
CA LEU A 321 6.18 -9.41 17.02
C LEU A 321 6.37 -10.41 15.88
N ASN A 322 5.69 -11.54 15.96
CA ASN A 322 5.71 -12.64 15.00
C ASN A 322 4.50 -12.58 14.08
N ILE A 323 4.48 -11.68 13.09
CA ILE A 323 3.32 -11.45 12.22
C ILE A 323 3.53 -12.03 10.83
N SER A 324 4.63 -11.69 10.15
CA SER A 324 4.98 -12.24 8.84
C SER A 324 5.68 -13.59 8.92
N ARG A 325 6.40 -13.82 9.99
CA ARG A 325 7.12 -15.07 10.29
C ARG A 325 7.41 -15.16 11.79
N ASN A 326 7.71 -16.37 12.26
CA ASN A 326 8.16 -16.58 13.64
C ASN A 326 9.68 -16.34 13.73
N ILE A 327 10.09 -15.42 14.61
CA ILE A 327 11.50 -15.09 14.90
C ILE A 327 11.87 -15.35 16.36
N GLU A 328 10.98 -15.95 17.15
CA GLU A 328 11.12 -16.05 18.60
C GLU A 328 12.40 -16.79 19.02
N GLN A 329 12.67 -17.96 18.43
CA GLN A 329 13.89 -18.74 18.75
C GLN A 329 15.17 -17.97 18.39
N GLN A 330 15.16 -17.23 17.28
CA GLN A 330 16.30 -16.41 16.86
C GLN A 330 16.54 -15.27 17.86
N VAL A 331 15.47 -14.63 18.33
CA VAL A 331 15.54 -13.58 19.36
C VAL A 331 16.02 -14.14 20.68
N GLU A 332 15.49 -15.28 21.14
CA GLU A 332 15.94 -15.94 22.36
C GLU A 332 17.44 -16.26 22.34
N LYS A 333 17.92 -16.80 21.21
CA LYS A 333 19.34 -17.10 21.04
C LYS A 333 20.20 -15.82 21.08
N TYR A 334 19.72 -14.76 20.44
CA TYR A 334 20.44 -13.47 20.43
C TYR A 334 20.49 -12.84 21.81
N VAL A 335 19.37 -12.79 22.54
CA VAL A 335 19.25 -12.24 23.88
C VAL A 335 20.04 -13.05 24.92
N ALA A 336 20.18 -14.36 24.73
CA ALA A 336 20.99 -15.21 25.60
C ALA A 336 22.48 -14.83 25.61
N GLY A 337 22.96 -14.12 24.59
CA GLY A 337 24.31 -13.59 24.51
C GLY A 337 24.49 -12.19 25.15
N TRP A 338 23.45 -11.61 25.76
CA TRP A 338 23.54 -10.30 26.38
C TRP A 338 24.14 -10.38 27.79
N ASP A 339 24.99 -9.39 28.13
CA ASP A 339 25.55 -9.24 29.49
C ASP A 339 24.45 -8.85 30.49
N ALA A 340 23.52 -7.97 30.07
CA ALA A 340 22.39 -7.53 30.89
C ALA A 340 21.14 -8.36 30.55
N ILE A 341 20.71 -9.19 31.48
CA ILE A 341 19.55 -10.06 31.32
C ILE A 341 18.25 -9.23 31.42
N PRO A 342 17.41 -9.18 30.37
CA PRO A 342 16.16 -8.44 30.42
C PRO A 342 15.15 -9.11 31.37
N ARG A 343 14.12 -8.35 31.78
CA ARG A 343 13.07 -8.83 32.68
C ARG A 343 12.33 -10.04 32.14
N ALA A 344 11.93 -9.95 30.87
CA ALA A 344 11.18 -11.00 30.20
C ALA A 344 11.29 -10.89 28.68
N ILE A 345 11.01 -11.97 28.01
CA ILE A 345 10.67 -11.99 26.58
C ILE A 345 9.15 -12.18 26.49
N ILE A 346 8.47 -11.23 25.86
CA ILE A 346 7.04 -11.26 25.60
C ILE A 346 6.84 -11.28 24.09
N SER A 347 6.00 -12.18 23.62
CA SER A 347 5.76 -12.36 22.18
C SER A 347 4.28 -12.22 21.86
N LYS A 348 3.98 -11.61 20.72
CA LYS A 348 2.68 -11.66 20.06
C LYS A 348 2.81 -12.35 18.71
N ARG A 349 1.82 -13.16 18.37
CA ARG A 349 1.77 -13.92 17.11
C ARG A 349 0.46 -13.66 16.38
N TYR A 350 0.54 -13.64 15.05
CA TYR A 350 -0.61 -13.68 14.17
C TYR A 350 -0.75 -15.08 13.58
N LEU A 351 -1.88 -15.75 13.84
CA LEU A 351 -2.04 -17.20 13.58
C LEU A 351 -2.41 -17.55 12.14
N THR A 352 -2.81 -16.58 11.34
CA THR A 352 -3.27 -16.87 9.98
C THR A 352 -2.27 -16.36 8.94
N SER A 353 -1.92 -17.22 7.99
CA SER A 353 -1.03 -16.90 6.85
C SER A 353 -1.68 -15.99 5.79
N THR A 354 -2.82 -15.42 6.09
CA THR A 354 -3.64 -14.65 5.18
C THR A 354 -3.30 -13.16 5.20
N TYR A 355 -3.61 -12.53 4.11
CA TYR A 355 -3.54 -11.09 3.87
C TYR A 355 -4.05 -10.27 5.07
N ILE A 356 -3.25 -9.30 5.49
CA ILE A 356 -3.63 -8.33 6.51
C ILE A 356 -4.33 -7.17 5.81
N SER A 357 -5.64 -7.04 6.00
CA SER A 357 -6.37 -5.90 5.46
C SER A 357 -5.94 -4.58 6.13
N PRO A 358 -6.08 -3.42 5.49
CA PRO A 358 -5.73 -2.13 6.10
C PRO A 358 -6.44 -1.88 7.44
N ALA A 359 -7.72 -2.24 7.56
CA ALA A 359 -8.48 -2.11 8.80
C ALA A 359 -7.93 -3.02 9.92
N LEU A 360 -7.59 -4.28 9.60
CA LEU A 360 -6.98 -5.21 10.53
C LEU A 360 -5.59 -4.73 10.97
N ALA A 361 -4.80 -4.21 10.04
CA ALA A 361 -3.47 -3.67 10.34
C ALA A 361 -3.53 -2.48 11.32
N MET A 362 -4.48 -1.57 11.13
CA MET A 362 -4.67 -0.45 12.05
C MET A 362 -5.09 -0.94 13.45
N SER A 363 -5.96 -1.93 13.52
CA SER A 363 -6.39 -2.55 14.79
C SER A 363 -5.22 -3.24 15.51
N MET A 364 -4.39 -3.99 14.77
CA MET A 364 -3.17 -4.60 15.30
C MET A 364 -2.19 -3.53 15.81
N ALA A 365 -1.99 -2.45 15.05
CA ALA A 365 -1.09 -1.37 15.45
C ALA A 365 -1.55 -0.68 16.73
N ILE A 366 -2.84 -0.46 16.90
CA ILE A 366 -3.43 0.09 18.13
C ILE A 366 -3.19 -0.86 19.30
N GLU A 367 -3.52 -2.15 19.16
CA GLU A 367 -3.34 -3.16 20.21
C GLU A 367 -1.87 -3.29 20.63
N ILE A 368 -0.95 -3.37 19.67
CA ILE A 368 0.49 -3.44 19.93
C ILE A 368 0.97 -2.20 20.68
N SER A 369 0.52 -1.01 20.26
CA SER A 369 0.91 0.25 20.89
C SER A 369 0.37 0.37 22.31
N GLN A 370 -0.85 -0.11 22.58
CA GLN A 370 -1.43 -0.19 23.93
C GLN A 370 -0.64 -1.17 24.81
N LYS A 371 -0.22 -2.32 24.26
CA LYS A 371 0.61 -3.29 24.98
C LYS A 371 1.97 -2.68 25.36
N ILE A 372 2.64 -2.02 24.42
CA ILE A 372 3.90 -1.30 24.67
C ILE A 372 3.73 -0.28 25.80
N LYS A 373 2.66 0.50 25.78
CA LYS A 373 2.35 1.45 26.82
C LYS A 373 2.14 0.76 28.18
N SER A 374 1.43 -0.36 28.21
CA SER A 374 1.17 -1.10 29.44
C SER A 374 2.44 -1.63 30.12
N PHE A 375 3.49 -1.95 29.37
CA PHE A 375 4.78 -2.36 29.96
C PHE A 375 5.42 -1.25 30.78
N LYS A 376 5.36 0.00 30.29
CA LYS A 376 5.82 1.18 31.03
C LYS A 376 4.94 1.43 32.25
N ASP A 377 3.62 1.51 32.07
CA ASP A 377 2.68 1.98 33.09
C ASP A 377 2.45 0.94 34.21
N ASN A 378 2.37 -0.34 33.87
CA ASN A 378 1.98 -1.41 34.79
C ASN A 378 3.18 -2.22 35.31
N TRP A 379 4.26 -2.30 34.53
CA TRP A 379 5.44 -3.11 34.88
C TRP A 379 6.65 -2.27 35.28
N GLY A 380 6.57 -0.95 35.15
CA GLY A 380 7.67 -0.02 35.46
C GLY A 380 8.88 -0.18 34.52
N VAL A 381 8.66 -0.69 33.30
CA VAL A 381 9.71 -0.90 32.32
C VAL A 381 10.28 0.45 31.86
N LYS A 382 11.60 0.58 31.88
CA LYS A 382 12.30 1.81 31.46
C LYS A 382 12.86 1.73 30.05
N ARG A 383 13.04 0.52 29.48
CA ARG A 383 13.47 0.31 28.11
C ARG A 383 12.80 -0.92 27.50
N ILE A 384 12.38 -0.80 26.25
CA ILE A 384 11.85 -1.93 25.47
C ILE A 384 12.79 -2.22 24.30
N HIS A 385 13.13 -3.49 24.14
CA HIS A 385 13.85 -4.00 22.99
C HIS A 385 12.83 -4.64 22.04
N LEU A 386 12.55 -3.96 20.92
CA LEU A 386 11.50 -4.34 19.99
C LEU A 386 12.08 -5.10 18.79
N PHE A 387 11.72 -6.37 18.68
CA PHE A 387 12.02 -7.25 17.55
C PHE A 387 10.77 -7.49 16.73
N MET A 388 10.84 -7.33 15.41
CA MET A 388 9.66 -7.39 14.58
C MET A 388 9.90 -8.18 13.29
N ALA A 389 8.98 -9.08 13.00
CA ALA A 389 8.76 -9.66 11.69
C ALA A 389 7.35 -9.29 11.23
N VAL A 390 7.20 -8.10 10.67
CA VAL A 390 5.93 -7.50 10.27
C VAL A 390 6.03 -6.87 8.87
N PRO A 391 4.92 -6.66 8.15
CA PRO A 391 4.93 -5.84 6.95
C PRO A 391 5.38 -4.40 7.25
N VAL A 392 6.08 -3.77 6.31
CA VAL A 392 6.63 -2.41 6.46
C VAL A 392 5.53 -1.39 6.78
N GLY A 393 4.39 -1.48 6.09
CA GLY A 393 3.25 -0.60 6.37
C GLY A 393 2.71 -0.75 7.79
N LEU A 394 2.63 -1.98 8.33
CA LEU A 394 2.22 -2.21 9.71
C LEU A 394 3.25 -1.63 10.70
N ALA A 395 4.54 -1.73 10.42
CA ALA A 395 5.58 -1.10 11.25
C ALA A 395 5.39 0.43 11.33
N ALA A 396 5.05 1.08 10.23
CA ALA A 396 4.74 2.50 10.22
C ALA A 396 3.46 2.82 11.01
N LEU A 397 2.40 2.01 10.90
CA LEU A 397 1.18 2.17 11.69
C LEU A 397 1.42 1.98 13.19
N ILE A 398 2.31 1.06 13.59
CA ILE A 398 2.74 0.91 14.98
C ILE A 398 3.38 2.22 15.45
N GLY A 399 4.38 2.73 14.73
CA GLY A 399 5.02 4.01 15.03
C GLY A 399 4.03 5.18 15.16
N TYR A 400 3.06 5.23 14.26
CA TYR A 400 2.00 6.25 14.25
C TYR A 400 1.12 6.24 15.52
N ASN A 401 0.85 5.08 16.08
CA ASN A 401 0.02 4.93 17.27
C ASN A 401 0.81 5.02 18.60
N LEU A 402 2.15 5.02 18.57
CA LEU A 402 2.96 5.17 19.76
C LEU A 402 2.82 6.58 20.34
N ASN A 403 2.72 6.66 21.68
CA ASN A 403 2.70 7.92 22.42
C ASN A 403 3.13 7.70 23.87
N SER A 404 3.83 8.70 24.47
CA SER A 404 4.29 8.66 25.86
C SER A 404 5.06 7.38 26.22
N ILE A 405 5.98 6.98 25.37
CA ILE A 405 6.76 5.74 25.50
C ILE A 405 7.95 5.90 26.44
N CYS A 406 8.45 4.78 27.00
CA CYS A 406 9.86 4.71 27.41
C CYS A 406 10.74 4.52 26.16
N PRO A 407 12.06 4.66 26.23
CA PRO A 407 12.95 4.36 25.12
C PRO A 407 12.68 2.99 24.51
N ILE A 408 12.54 2.94 23.20
CA ILE A 408 12.33 1.69 22.43
C ILE A 408 13.48 1.51 21.47
N SER A 409 14.34 0.53 21.75
CA SER A 409 15.40 0.11 20.83
C SER A 409 14.81 -0.86 19.81
N ILE A 410 14.86 -0.51 18.52
CA ILE A 410 14.25 -1.26 17.43
C ILE A 410 15.32 -2.08 16.73
N TYR A 411 15.11 -3.39 16.67
CA TYR A 411 16.04 -4.34 16.06
C TYR A 411 15.58 -4.76 14.67
N PHE A 412 16.53 -5.03 13.81
CA PHE A 412 16.28 -5.64 12.49
C PHE A 412 17.32 -6.73 12.22
N MET A 413 16.96 -7.68 11.38
CA MET A 413 17.87 -8.72 10.91
C MET A 413 18.74 -8.14 9.80
N ASP A 414 20.05 -8.12 10.00
CA ASP A 414 20.98 -7.82 8.92
C ASP A 414 21.14 -9.05 8.03
N HIS A 415 20.77 -8.92 6.76
CA HIS A 415 20.82 -10.02 5.80
C HIS A 415 22.27 -10.46 5.45
N SER A 416 23.27 -9.60 5.67
CA SER A 416 24.67 -9.92 5.37
C SER A 416 25.32 -10.75 6.48
N SER A 417 25.03 -10.43 7.76
CA SER A 417 25.55 -11.15 8.91
C SER A 417 24.62 -12.23 9.45
N LEU A 418 23.34 -12.21 9.06
CA LEU A 418 22.25 -13.03 9.63
C LEU A 418 22.07 -12.83 11.14
N GLU A 419 22.48 -11.68 11.66
CA GLU A 419 22.36 -11.30 13.06
C GLU A 419 21.43 -10.11 13.25
N PHE A 420 20.84 -10.00 14.44
CA PHE A 420 20.11 -8.81 14.80
C PHE A 420 21.05 -7.64 15.08
N GLN A 421 20.67 -6.47 14.58
CA GLN A 421 21.36 -5.21 14.82
C GLN A 421 20.37 -4.18 15.38
N ILE A 422 20.84 -3.27 16.22
CA ILE A 422 20.02 -2.13 16.64
C ILE A 422 19.93 -1.16 15.47
N GLY A 423 18.72 -0.98 14.96
CA GLY A 423 18.46 -0.02 13.89
C GLY A 423 18.31 1.41 14.38
N GLY A 424 17.97 1.60 15.66
CA GLY A 424 17.83 2.89 16.31
C GLY A 424 16.95 2.82 17.55
N THR A 425 16.98 3.90 18.34
CA THR A 425 16.19 4.00 19.58
C THR A 425 15.23 5.17 19.51
N LEU A 426 13.93 4.89 19.61
CA LEU A 426 12.90 5.92 19.75
C LEU A 426 12.87 6.49 21.17
N THR A 427 12.79 7.81 21.29
CA THR A 427 12.60 8.51 22.55
C THR A 427 11.54 9.61 22.42
N ASN A 428 10.97 10.06 23.53
CA ASN A 428 9.96 11.14 23.49
C ASN A 428 10.51 12.49 22.99
N ASN A 429 11.81 12.68 23.02
CA ASN A 429 12.49 13.93 22.63
C ASN A 429 12.83 13.98 21.12
N MET A 430 12.51 12.96 20.37
CA MET A 430 12.74 12.88 18.92
C MET A 430 11.69 13.61 18.10
#